data_78491d55545e45eabdbfc1c664beb2fa
#
_entry.id   78491d55545e45eabdbfc1c664beb2fa
#
_cell.length_a   1.000
_cell.length_b   1.000
_cell.length_c   1.000
_cell.angle_alpha   90.00
_cell.angle_beta   90.00
_cell.angle_gamma   90.00
#
_symmetry.space_group_name_H-M   'P 1'
#
loop_
_entity.id
_entity.type
_entity.pdbx_description
1 polymer ?
#
loop_
_entity_poly.entity_id
_entity_poly.type
_entity_poly.pdbx_seq_one_letter_code
_entity_poly.pdbx_strand_id
1 'polypeptide(L)'
;MRHIEFTGSEIADFEDFLRDPRAVYDPAANNGIKIRSVHLPFLPFEEIDPASGNAAVGSRFLETQRGIVKAAASVGIEIAVVHPSAEPYSEEERPERLACVIKRLSELKKITDEYGIKLAVENLPRTCIGRDIREMTAILAAIDGLYACFDTNHSLKDDNVEFVRALGSRIIALHVSDYDFINERHRMPYDGKNDWKGIMNALKEAGYSGTWNYEVSTDGRSAAEFTENYARLLENA
;
A
#
# COMPACT_ATOMS: atom_id res chain seq x y z
N MET A 1 2.46 -15.86 -12.54
CA MET A 1 1.81 -14.87 -11.65
C MET A 1 0.54 -15.51 -11.11
N ARG A 2 0.32 -15.53 -9.78
CA ARG A 2 -0.86 -16.19 -9.17
C ARG A 2 -1.64 -15.26 -8.24
N HIS A 3 -1.10 -14.12 -7.90
CA HIS A 3 -1.72 -13.12 -7.02
C HIS A 3 -1.60 -11.74 -7.65
N ILE A 4 -2.62 -10.93 -7.45
CA ILE A 4 -2.65 -9.51 -7.84
C ILE A 4 -3.32 -8.69 -6.74
N GLU A 5 -3.17 -7.39 -6.84
CA GLU A 5 -3.93 -6.40 -6.11
C GLU A 5 -5.00 -5.79 -7.02
N PHE A 6 -6.20 -5.58 -6.48
CA PHE A 6 -7.21 -4.76 -7.13
C PHE A 6 -6.97 -3.30 -6.72
N THR A 7 -6.78 -2.44 -7.70
CA THR A 7 -6.42 -1.03 -7.45
C THR A 7 -7.26 -0.08 -8.28
N GLY A 8 -7.48 1.10 -7.74
CA GLY A 8 -8.01 2.28 -8.37
C GLY A 8 -7.57 3.50 -7.57
N SER A 9 -7.28 4.62 -8.21
CA SER A 9 -6.85 5.84 -7.52
C SER A 9 -8.05 6.66 -7.03
N GLU A 10 -9.13 6.69 -7.82
CA GLU A 10 -10.31 7.51 -7.55
C GLU A 10 -11.47 6.66 -7.00
N ILE A 11 -12.40 7.32 -6.30
CA ILE A 11 -13.64 6.69 -5.81
C ILE A 11 -14.41 6.08 -6.99
N ALA A 12 -14.44 6.76 -8.12
CA ALA A 12 -15.16 6.32 -9.32
C ALA A 12 -14.65 4.99 -9.88
N ASP A 13 -13.36 4.67 -9.70
CA ASP A 13 -12.76 3.42 -10.16
C ASP A 13 -13.37 2.18 -9.48
N PHE A 14 -14.05 2.38 -8.35
CA PHE A 14 -14.68 1.32 -7.56
C PHE A 14 -16.18 1.14 -7.79
N GLU A 15 -16.82 1.91 -8.66
CA GLU A 15 -18.28 1.84 -8.86
C GLU A 15 -18.76 0.45 -9.29
N ASP A 16 -18.09 -0.18 -10.24
CA ASP A 16 -18.45 -1.53 -10.69
C ASP A 16 -18.15 -2.57 -9.62
N PHE A 17 -17.04 -2.44 -8.89
CA PHE A 17 -16.71 -3.32 -7.78
C PHE A 17 -17.71 -3.20 -6.63
N LEU A 18 -18.18 -2.01 -6.32
CA LEU A 18 -19.20 -1.78 -5.29
C LEU A 18 -20.57 -2.32 -5.70
N ARG A 19 -20.90 -2.28 -7.00
CA ARG A 19 -22.16 -2.79 -7.55
C ARG A 19 -22.20 -4.32 -7.58
N ASP A 20 -21.14 -4.95 -8.07
CA ASP A 20 -20.99 -6.40 -8.16
C ASP A 20 -19.53 -6.83 -7.97
N PRO A 21 -19.09 -7.08 -6.71
CA PRO A 21 -17.72 -7.48 -6.45
C PRO A 21 -17.30 -8.78 -7.17
N ARG A 22 -18.26 -9.68 -7.44
CA ARG A 22 -17.96 -10.93 -8.15
C ARG A 22 -17.67 -10.73 -9.62
N ALA A 23 -18.37 -9.79 -10.27
CA ALA A 23 -18.10 -9.46 -11.68
C ALA A 23 -16.64 -9.02 -11.90
N VAL A 24 -16.01 -8.40 -10.89
CA VAL A 24 -14.59 -8.01 -10.92
C VAL A 24 -13.67 -9.17 -10.48
N TYR A 25 -14.06 -9.91 -9.43
CA TYR A 25 -13.23 -10.96 -8.84
C TYR A 25 -13.19 -12.25 -9.67
N ASP A 26 -14.34 -12.73 -10.13
CA ASP A 26 -14.48 -14.04 -10.77
C ASP A 26 -13.69 -14.20 -12.08
N PRO A 27 -13.52 -13.19 -12.94
CA PRO A 27 -12.65 -13.30 -14.12
C PRO A 27 -11.20 -13.64 -13.77
N ALA A 28 -10.65 -13.06 -12.72
CA ALA A 28 -9.30 -13.39 -12.24
C ALA A 28 -9.26 -14.82 -11.67
N ALA A 29 -10.22 -15.16 -10.80
CA ALA A 29 -10.30 -16.47 -10.15
C ALA A 29 -10.46 -17.60 -11.17
N ASN A 30 -11.29 -17.43 -12.19
CA ASN A 30 -11.51 -18.40 -13.29
C ASN A 30 -10.24 -18.66 -14.11
N ASN A 31 -9.29 -17.73 -14.09
CA ASN A 31 -7.97 -17.87 -14.71
C ASN A 31 -6.87 -18.30 -13.71
N GLY A 32 -7.25 -18.74 -12.50
CA GLY A 32 -6.32 -19.19 -11.46
C GLY A 32 -5.51 -18.07 -10.80
N ILE A 33 -5.99 -16.83 -10.90
CA ILE A 33 -5.38 -15.64 -10.31
C ILE A 33 -6.23 -15.25 -9.08
N LYS A 34 -5.59 -15.13 -7.92
CA LYS A 34 -6.25 -14.66 -6.68
C LYS A 34 -6.02 -13.15 -6.53
N ILE A 35 -7.08 -12.39 -6.39
CA ILE A 35 -6.99 -11.01 -5.90
C ILE A 35 -6.85 -11.11 -4.37
N ARG A 36 -5.67 -10.78 -3.85
CA ARG A 36 -5.36 -10.95 -2.43
C ARG A 36 -5.52 -9.68 -1.63
N SER A 37 -5.25 -8.55 -2.25
CA SER A 37 -5.36 -7.23 -1.64
C SER A 37 -6.19 -6.28 -2.49
N VAL A 38 -6.73 -5.27 -1.85
CA VAL A 38 -7.35 -4.11 -2.48
C VAL A 38 -6.59 -2.85 -2.04
N HIS A 39 -6.16 -2.05 -3.01
CA HIS A 39 -5.66 -0.71 -2.73
C HIS A 39 -6.86 0.23 -2.65
N LEU A 40 -7.05 0.85 -1.49
CA LEU A 40 -8.16 1.76 -1.25
C LEU A 40 -7.95 3.09 -1.99
N PRO A 41 -9.01 3.74 -2.53
CA PRO A 41 -8.88 5.00 -3.23
C PRO A 41 -8.35 6.10 -2.31
N PHE A 42 -7.58 7.00 -2.90
CA PHE A 42 -6.98 8.15 -2.24
C PHE A 42 -7.32 9.49 -2.90
N LEU A 43 -8.00 9.46 -4.05
CA LEU A 43 -8.47 10.64 -4.77
C LEU A 43 -10.02 10.70 -4.78
N PRO A 44 -10.58 11.93 -4.84
CA PRO A 44 -9.89 13.22 -4.78
C PRO A 44 -9.46 13.59 -3.35
N PHE A 45 -8.28 14.20 -3.20
CA PHE A 45 -7.70 14.53 -1.89
C PHE A 45 -8.59 15.42 -1.03
N GLU A 46 -9.28 16.37 -1.62
CA GLU A 46 -10.20 17.29 -0.95
C GLU A 46 -11.43 16.59 -0.34
N GLU A 47 -11.72 15.36 -0.75
CA GLU A 47 -12.88 14.60 -0.26
C GLU A 47 -12.51 13.50 0.73
N ILE A 48 -11.36 12.82 0.53
CA ILE A 48 -11.04 11.58 1.26
C ILE A 48 -9.63 11.52 1.84
N ASP A 49 -9.01 12.65 2.16
CA ASP A 49 -7.72 12.67 2.83
C ASP A 49 -7.82 12.32 4.33
N PRO A 50 -7.23 11.20 4.80
CA PRO A 50 -7.26 10.82 6.20
C PRO A 50 -6.48 11.77 7.12
N ALA A 51 -5.52 12.52 6.58
CA ALA A 51 -4.74 13.51 7.30
C ALA A 51 -5.45 14.86 7.44
N SER A 52 -6.63 15.03 6.81
CA SER A 52 -7.38 16.28 6.90
C SER A 52 -7.91 16.55 8.31
N GLY A 53 -7.70 17.78 8.80
CA GLY A 53 -8.36 18.30 10.01
C GLY A 53 -9.86 18.57 9.84
N ASN A 54 -10.37 18.54 8.60
CA ASN A 54 -11.78 18.74 8.31
C ASN A 54 -12.58 17.47 8.66
N ALA A 55 -13.53 17.60 9.59
CA ALA A 55 -14.36 16.48 10.05
C ALA A 55 -15.21 15.86 8.92
N ALA A 56 -15.71 16.68 7.98
CA ALA A 56 -16.52 16.18 6.86
C ALA A 56 -15.68 15.31 5.90
N VAL A 57 -14.46 15.73 5.57
CA VAL A 57 -13.50 14.96 4.76
C VAL A 57 -13.17 13.62 5.45
N GLY A 58 -12.89 13.67 6.76
CA GLY A 58 -12.61 12.46 7.52
C GLY A 58 -13.80 11.50 7.60
N SER A 59 -15.02 12.00 7.71
CA SER A 59 -16.23 11.15 7.68
C SER A 59 -16.46 10.54 6.30
N ARG A 60 -16.26 11.34 5.24
CA ARG A 60 -16.36 10.88 3.86
C ARG A 60 -15.33 9.78 3.56
N PHE A 61 -14.07 9.97 4.01
CA PHE A 61 -13.03 8.95 3.92
C PHE A 61 -13.52 7.62 4.52
N LEU A 62 -13.95 7.61 5.78
CA LEU A 62 -14.37 6.38 6.45
C LEU A 62 -15.59 5.70 5.80
N GLU A 63 -16.56 6.49 5.34
CA GLU A 63 -17.74 5.98 4.64
C GLU A 63 -17.37 5.30 3.32
N THR A 64 -16.52 5.96 2.51
CA THR A 64 -16.03 5.43 1.25
C THR A 64 -15.26 4.11 1.47
N GLN A 65 -14.30 4.11 2.38
CA GLN A 65 -13.47 2.93 2.63
C GLN A 65 -14.30 1.77 3.21
N ARG A 66 -15.29 2.03 4.06
CA ARG A 66 -16.19 0.99 4.60
C ARG A 66 -16.92 0.23 3.50
N GLY A 67 -17.43 0.94 2.50
CA GLY A 67 -18.11 0.33 1.35
C GLY A 67 -17.22 -0.65 0.62
N ILE A 68 -15.99 -0.22 0.30
CA ILE A 68 -15.00 -1.02 -0.45
C ILE A 68 -14.50 -2.20 0.39
N VAL A 69 -14.19 -1.99 1.67
CA VAL A 69 -13.78 -3.07 2.58
C VAL A 69 -14.86 -4.16 2.68
N LYS A 70 -16.13 -3.77 2.80
CA LYS A 70 -17.26 -4.70 2.80
C LYS A 70 -17.36 -5.51 1.49
N ALA A 71 -17.23 -4.84 0.35
CA ALA A 71 -17.22 -5.49 -0.97
C ALA A 71 -16.04 -6.46 -1.10
N ALA A 72 -14.84 -6.05 -0.70
CA ALA A 72 -13.63 -6.86 -0.72
C ALA A 72 -13.76 -8.13 0.14
N ALA A 73 -14.30 -8.01 1.35
CA ALA A 73 -14.55 -9.13 2.24
C ALA A 73 -15.52 -10.15 1.64
N SER A 74 -16.55 -9.68 0.91
CA SER A 74 -17.58 -10.56 0.30
C SER A 74 -17.03 -11.51 -0.76
N VAL A 75 -15.86 -11.21 -1.33
CA VAL A 75 -15.18 -12.03 -2.34
C VAL A 75 -13.88 -12.67 -1.83
N GLY A 76 -13.58 -12.52 -0.53
CA GLY A 76 -12.44 -13.17 0.11
C GLY A 76 -11.09 -12.48 -0.09
N ILE A 77 -11.08 -11.18 -0.37
CA ILE A 77 -9.87 -10.36 -0.30
C ILE A 77 -9.43 -10.25 1.17
N GLU A 78 -8.12 -10.35 1.42
CA GLU A 78 -7.57 -10.51 2.78
C GLU A 78 -6.95 -9.24 3.35
N ILE A 79 -6.48 -8.33 2.48
CA ILE A 79 -5.69 -7.15 2.85
C ILE A 79 -6.29 -5.91 2.17
N ALA A 80 -6.40 -4.82 2.93
CA ALA A 80 -6.66 -3.48 2.39
C ALA A 80 -5.42 -2.61 2.59
N VAL A 81 -4.91 -2.05 1.50
CA VAL A 81 -3.81 -1.09 1.52
C VAL A 81 -4.38 0.32 1.50
N VAL A 82 -3.83 1.22 2.31
CA VAL A 82 -4.32 2.59 2.45
C VAL A 82 -3.18 3.59 2.46
N HIS A 83 -3.35 4.69 1.71
CA HIS A 83 -2.52 5.87 1.83
C HIS A 83 -2.81 6.60 3.14
N PRO A 84 -1.78 6.99 3.93
CA PRO A 84 -1.98 7.74 5.16
C PRO A 84 -2.31 9.21 4.93
N SER A 85 -2.04 9.78 3.74
CA SER A 85 -2.33 11.20 3.48
C SER A 85 -2.39 11.54 2.00
N ALA A 86 -2.93 12.74 1.74
CA ALA A 86 -2.69 13.52 0.52
C ALA A 86 -1.31 14.21 0.56
N GLU A 87 -1.04 15.06 -0.43
CA GLU A 87 0.08 16.02 -0.50
C GLU A 87 -0.33 17.26 -1.30
N PRO A 88 0.35 18.40 -1.16
CA PRO A 88 1.52 18.63 -0.29
C PRO A 88 1.15 19.03 1.14
N TYR A 89 2.04 18.71 2.11
CA TYR A 89 2.00 19.28 3.46
C TYR A 89 3.31 19.95 3.83
N SER A 90 3.20 21.06 4.59
CA SER A 90 4.36 21.75 5.16
C SER A 90 4.88 21.04 6.42
N GLU A 91 6.12 21.35 6.82
CA GLU A 91 6.71 20.78 8.03
C GLU A 91 5.95 21.22 9.30
N GLU A 92 5.39 22.42 9.30
CA GLU A 92 4.63 22.99 10.42
C GLU A 92 3.31 22.24 10.63
N GLU A 93 2.66 21.78 9.55
CA GLU A 93 1.39 21.05 9.63
C GLU A 93 1.56 19.60 10.07
N ARG A 94 2.76 19.00 9.88
CA ARG A 94 2.98 17.55 10.05
C ARG A 94 2.53 16.99 11.40
N PRO A 95 2.78 17.63 12.57
CA PRO A 95 2.35 17.07 13.85
C PRO A 95 0.82 16.93 13.95
N GLU A 96 0.08 17.91 13.46
CA GLU A 96 -1.38 17.89 13.45
C GLU A 96 -1.90 16.85 12.45
N ARG A 97 -1.31 16.82 11.25
CA ARG A 97 -1.68 15.85 10.21
C ARG A 97 -1.43 14.42 10.64
N LEU A 98 -0.28 14.15 11.27
CA LEU A 98 0.02 12.82 11.82
C LEU A 98 -1.00 12.39 12.89
N ALA A 99 -1.41 13.31 13.76
CA ALA A 99 -2.46 13.02 14.75
C ALA A 99 -3.81 12.69 14.08
N CYS A 100 -4.18 13.40 13.01
CA CYS A 100 -5.37 13.11 12.21
C CYS A 100 -5.28 11.71 11.58
N VAL A 101 -4.14 11.37 10.97
CA VAL A 101 -3.88 10.03 10.39
C VAL A 101 -4.07 8.94 11.42
N ILE A 102 -3.41 9.04 12.58
CA ILE A 102 -3.51 8.02 13.64
C ILE A 102 -4.97 7.85 14.06
N LYS A 103 -5.69 8.93 14.25
CA LYS A 103 -7.13 8.89 14.59
C LYS A 103 -7.94 8.17 13.49
N ARG A 104 -7.79 8.57 12.23
CA ARG A 104 -8.59 8.04 11.11
C ARG A 104 -8.24 6.58 10.81
N LEU A 105 -6.95 6.23 10.81
CA LEU A 105 -6.56 4.83 10.61
C LEU A 105 -6.98 3.94 11.79
N SER A 106 -7.06 4.46 13.03
CA SER A 106 -7.65 3.72 14.17
C SER A 106 -9.14 3.43 13.95
N GLU A 107 -9.88 4.38 13.37
CA GLU A 107 -11.29 4.21 13.05
C GLU A 107 -11.46 3.24 11.86
N LEU A 108 -10.63 3.37 10.80
CA LEU A 108 -10.64 2.44 9.67
C LEU A 108 -10.21 1.01 10.07
N LYS A 109 -9.24 0.89 11.00
CA LYS A 109 -8.80 -0.42 11.53
C LYS A 109 -9.98 -1.18 12.18
N LYS A 110 -10.84 -0.49 12.94
CA LYS A 110 -12.06 -1.10 13.51
C LYS A 110 -13.00 -1.59 12.41
N ILE A 111 -13.15 -0.80 11.33
CA ILE A 111 -13.96 -1.19 10.17
C ILE A 111 -13.39 -2.45 9.52
N THR A 112 -12.08 -2.49 9.27
CA THR A 112 -11.47 -3.67 8.64
C THR A 112 -11.56 -4.91 9.53
N ASP A 113 -11.46 -4.76 10.85
CA ASP A 113 -11.64 -5.85 11.81
C ASP A 113 -13.06 -6.43 11.80
N GLU A 114 -14.10 -5.58 11.67
CA GLU A 114 -15.50 -6.04 11.54
C GLU A 114 -15.68 -7.00 10.37
N TYR A 115 -14.90 -6.83 9.30
CA TYR A 115 -14.96 -7.64 8.08
C TYR A 115 -13.85 -8.69 7.96
N GLY A 116 -12.97 -8.81 8.96
CA GLY A 116 -11.87 -9.79 8.95
C GLY A 116 -10.75 -9.47 7.95
N ILE A 117 -10.66 -8.22 7.48
CA ILE A 117 -9.61 -7.74 6.56
C ILE A 117 -8.45 -7.14 7.37
N LYS A 118 -7.22 -7.44 6.99
CA LYS A 118 -6.03 -6.79 7.55
C LYS A 118 -5.81 -5.44 6.89
N LEU A 119 -5.64 -4.39 7.71
CA LEU A 119 -5.30 -3.05 7.22
C LEU A 119 -3.78 -2.89 7.16
N ALA A 120 -3.27 -2.47 6.02
CA ALA A 120 -1.86 -2.15 5.80
C ALA A 120 -1.72 -0.68 5.35
N VAL A 121 -0.99 0.13 6.12
CA VAL A 121 -0.67 1.50 5.76
C VAL A 121 0.59 1.54 4.91
N GLU A 122 0.56 2.29 3.82
CA GLU A 122 1.67 2.41 2.88
C GLU A 122 2.60 3.58 3.26
N ASN A 123 3.92 3.36 3.11
CA ASN A 123 4.85 4.49 3.14
C ASN A 123 4.73 5.30 1.85
N LEU A 124 4.70 6.61 1.98
CA LEU A 124 4.52 7.53 0.85
C LEU A 124 5.72 8.46 0.68
N PRO A 125 5.93 9.01 -0.53
CA PRO A 125 7.10 9.85 -0.80
C PRO A 125 6.92 11.32 -0.40
N ARG A 126 7.91 12.16 -0.72
CA ARG A 126 7.90 13.64 -0.74
C ARG A 126 7.39 14.31 0.55
N THR A 127 6.22 14.92 0.47
CA THR A 127 5.61 15.69 1.57
C THR A 127 4.50 14.95 2.28
N CYS A 128 4.13 13.75 1.82
CA CYS A 128 3.11 12.92 2.45
C CYS A 128 3.45 12.56 3.90
N ILE A 129 2.45 12.28 4.71
CA ILE A 129 2.64 11.63 6.01
C ILE A 129 3.01 10.16 5.77
N GLY A 130 3.92 9.62 6.57
CA GLY A 130 4.46 8.26 6.35
C GLY A 130 5.66 8.21 5.40
N ARG A 131 6.28 9.35 5.11
CA ARG A 131 7.43 9.49 4.19
C ARG A 131 8.76 8.97 4.74
N ASP A 132 8.83 8.71 6.04
CA ASP A 132 10.05 8.29 6.71
C ASP A 132 9.79 7.23 7.79
N ILE A 133 10.85 6.55 8.22
CA ILE A 133 10.80 5.49 9.24
C ILE A 133 10.16 6.00 10.53
N ARG A 134 10.47 7.24 10.94
CA ARG A 134 9.95 7.82 12.17
C ARG A 134 8.43 7.94 12.17
N GLU A 135 7.85 8.43 11.09
CA GLU A 135 6.40 8.59 10.98
C GLU A 135 5.69 7.25 10.83
N MET A 136 6.22 6.36 9.98
CA MET A 136 5.64 5.01 9.82
C MET A 136 5.66 4.22 11.12
N THR A 137 6.77 4.22 11.83
CA THR A 137 6.85 3.54 13.14
C THR A 137 5.93 4.16 14.19
N ALA A 138 5.77 5.49 14.19
CA ALA A 138 4.82 6.17 15.08
C ALA A 138 3.37 5.79 14.79
N ILE A 139 2.96 5.72 13.52
CA ILE A 139 1.62 5.29 13.11
C ILE A 139 1.37 3.84 13.55
N LEU A 140 2.32 2.93 13.23
CA LEU A 140 2.20 1.51 13.56
C LEU A 140 2.20 1.26 15.08
N ALA A 141 2.96 2.02 15.86
CA ALA A 141 3.00 1.88 17.32
C ALA A 141 1.73 2.39 18.00
N ALA A 142 1.05 3.38 17.40
CA ALA A 142 -0.17 3.97 17.95
C ALA A 142 -1.42 3.11 17.73
N ILE A 143 -1.39 2.12 16.81
CA ILE A 143 -2.57 1.36 16.39
C ILE A 143 -2.27 -0.14 16.44
N ASP A 144 -2.85 -0.81 17.43
CA ASP A 144 -2.69 -2.26 17.59
C ASP A 144 -3.23 -3.02 16.38
N GLY A 145 -2.43 -3.99 15.90
CA GLY A 145 -2.81 -4.84 14.77
C GLY A 145 -2.84 -4.14 13.42
N LEU A 146 -2.39 -2.88 13.33
CA LEU A 146 -2.14 -2.24 12.03
C LEU A 146 -0.86 -2.82 11.43
N TYR A 147 -0.86 -3.04 10.13
CA TYR A 147 0.26 -3.54 9.35
C TYR A 147 0.79 -2.48 8.39
N ALA A 148 1.88 -2.80 7.71
CA ALA A 148 2.49 -1.96 6.68
C ALA A 148 2.39 -2.62 5.30
N CYS A 149 2.11 -1.81 4.29
CA CYS A 149 2.51 -2.04 2.92
C CYS A 149 3.82 -1.28 2.69
N PHE A 150 4.87 -1.97 2.28
CA PHE A 150 6.14 -1.32 2.00
C PHE A 150 6.30 -1.12 0.49
N ASP A 151 6.29 0.15 0.06
CA ASP A 151 6.63 0.53 -1.30
C ASP A 151 8.12 0.85 -1.41
N THR A 152 8.79 0.13 -2.30
CA THR A 152 10.23 0.24 -2.53
C THR A 152 10.65 1.46 -3.34
N ASN A 153 9.69 2.25 -3.85
CA ASN A 153 9.90 3.42 -4.71
C ASN A 153 9.64 4.76 -3.97
N HIS A 154 9.12 4.69 -2.74
CA HIS A 154 8.67 5.86 -1.98
C HIS A 154 9.67 6.37 -0.93
N SER A 155 10.75 5.64 -0.64
CA SER A 155 11.71 6.01 0.41
C SER A 155 12.71 7.06 -0.11
N LEU A 156 12.33 8.34 -0.08
CA LEU A 156 13.20 9.46 -0.49
C LEU A 156 14.01 10.05 0.67
N LYS A 157 13.74 9.65 1.91
CA LYS A 157 14.36 10.19 3.14
C LYS A 157 15.27 9.17 3.81
N ASP A 158 14.89 7.91 3.78
CA ASP A 158 15.59 6.83 4.44
C ASP A 158 16.03 5.77 3.42
N ASP A 159 16.98 4.93 3.81
CA ASP A 159 17.39 3.77 3.01
C ASP A 159 16.32 2.66 3.07
N ASN A 160 16.06 2.02 1.94
CA ASN A 160 15.01 0.98 1.84
C ASN A 160 15.31 -0.25 2.71
N VAL A 161 16.56 -0.62 2.88
CA VAL A 161 16.96 -1.77 3.73
C VAL A 161 16.70 -1.45 5.20
N GLU A 162 17.07 -0.23 5.63
CA GLU A 162 16.78 0.25 6.99
C GLU A 162 15.28 0.38 7.23
N PHE A 163 14.53 0.82 6.23
CA PHE A 163 13.07 0.92 6.30
C PHE A 163 12.43 -0.45 6.54
N VAL A 164 12.81 -1.48 5.76
CA VAL A 164 12.34 -2.85 5.96
C VAL A 164 12.68 -3.36 7.35
N ARG A 165 13.91 -3.15 7.83
CA ARG A 165 14.33 -3.57 9.17
C ARG A 165 13.52 -2.88 10.28
N ALA A 166 13.24 -1.60 10.11
CA ALA A 166 12.44 -0.83 11.08
C ALA A 166 10.98 -1.30 11.17
N LEU A 167 10.36 -1.63 10.04
CA LEU A 167 8.98 -2.12 10.02
C LEU A 167 8.89 -3.62 10.37
N GLY A 168 9.89 -4.40 10.01
CA GLY A 168 10.03 -5.81 10.37
C GLY A 168 8.79 -6.65 9.99
N SER A 169 8.34 -7.49 10.91
CA SER A 169 7.19 -8.40 10.72
C SER A 169 5.84 -7.70 10.56
N ARG A 170 5.80 -6.36 10.68
CA ARG A 170 4.59 -5.58 10.39
C ARG A 170 4.31 -5.47 8.89
N ILE A 171 5.29 -5.72 8.02
CA ILE A 171 5.11 -5.72 6.57
C ILE A 171 4.32 -6.97 6.15
N ILE A 172 3.13 -6.76 5.55
CA ILE A 172 2.28 -7.83 5.01
C ILE A 172 1.94 -7.68 3.53
N ALA A 173 2.24 -6.53 2.96
CA ALA A 173 2.09 -6.21 1.55
C ALA A 173 3.34 -5.49 1.04
N LEU A 174 3.63 -5.64 -0.24
CA LEU A 174 4.72 -4.95 -0.93
C LEU A 174 4.20 -4.33 -2.22
N HIS A 175 4.66 -3.11 -2.50
CA HIS A 175 4.68 -2.53 -3.83
C HIS A 175 6.12 -2.49 -4.32
N VAL A 176 6.37 -3.18 -5.43
CA VAL A 176 7.73 -3.48 -5.88
C VAL A 176 8.01 -2.75 -7.19
N SER A 177 8.85 -1.75 -7.12
CA SER A 177 9.41 -1.05 -8.28
C SER A 177 10.75 -0.41 -7.94
N ASP A 178 11.43 0.14 -8.94
CA ASP A 178 12.74 0.75 -8.80
C ASP A 178 12.74 2.22 -9.18
N TYR A 179 13.69 2.97 -8.67
CA TYR A 179 13.78 4.42 -8.88
C TYR A 179 15.23 4.94 -8.75
N ASP A 180 15.38 6.26 -8.84
CA ASP A 180 16.68 6.94 -8.84
C ASP A 180 17.04 7.62 -7.50
N PHE A 181 16.23 7.48 -6.45
CA PHE A 181 16.28 8.18 -5.16
C PHE A 181 16.06 9.71 -5.27
N ILE A 182 15.52 10.18 -6.41
CA ILE A 182 15.17 11.59 -6.63
C ILE A 182 13.66 11.77 -6.57
N ASN A 183 12.93 10.87 -7.24
CA ASN A 183 11.47 10.84 -7.25
C ASN A 183 10.98 9.44 -7.63
N GLU A 184 9.69 9.18 -7.46
CA GLU A 184 9.01 7.97 -7.97
C GLU A 184 9.29 7.76 -9.46
N ARG A 185 9.53 6.51 -9.86
CA ARG A 185 9.82 6.15 -11.26
C ARG A 185 9.09 4.92 -11.75
N HIS A 186 8.60 4.08 -10.84
CA HIS A 186 7.92 2.81 -11.14
C HIS A 186 8.63 1.97 -12.22
N ARG A 187 9.97 1.88 -12.12
CA ARG A 187 10.80 1.08 -13.01
C ARG A 187 10.79 -0.39 -12.58
N MET A 188 11.12 -1.28 -13.51
CA MET A 188 11.37 -2.68 -13.16
C MET A 188 12.56 -2.77 -12.17
N PRO A 189 12.53 -3.66 -11.16
CA PRO A 189 13.68 -3.94 -10.32
C PRO A 189 14.96 -4.15 -11.14
N TYR A 190 16.05 -3.55 -10.70
CA TYR A 190 17.35 -3.43 -11.38
C TYR A 190 17.46 -2.41 -12.52
N ASP A 191 16.38 -1.71 -12.88
CA ASP A 191 16.43 -0.58 -13.82
C ASP A 191 16.65 0.77 -13.09
N GLY A 192 16.77 0.76 -11.78
CA GLY A 192 17.03 1.90 -10.91
C GLY A 192 18.24 1.71 -10.03
N LYS A 193 18.16 2.17 -8.78
CA LYS A 193 19.30 2.22 -7.84
C LYS A 193 19.04 1.49 -6.51
N ASN A 194 17.94 0.78 -6.36
CA ASN A 194 17.65 0.02 -5.15
C ASN A 194 18.71 -1.07 -4.91
N ASP A 195 19.13 -1.21 -3.65
CA ASP A 195 19.90 -2.37 -3.20
C ASP A 195 18.98 -3.59 -3.04
N TRP A 196 18.64 -4.23 -4.16
CA TRP A 196 17.74 -5.38 -4.16
C TRP A 196 18.27 -6.53 -3.30
N LYS A 197 19.57 -6.75 -3.23
CA LYS A 197 20.15 -7.78 -2.37
C LYS A 197 19.92 -7.48 -0.90
N GLY A 198 20.17 -6.23 -0.49
CA GLY A 198 19.92 -5.79 0.88
C GLY A 198 18.43 -5.85 1.24
N ILE A 199 17.54 -5.38 0.35
CA ILE A 199 16.09 -5.41 0.55
C ILE A 199 15.58 -6.86 0.70
N MET A 200 16.00 -7.77 -0.20
CA MET A 200 15.61 -9.18 -0.15
C MET A 200 16.03 -9.85 1.15
N ASN A 201 17.28 -9.62 1.59
CA ASN A 201 17.78 -10.14 2.85
C ASN A 201 17.01 -9.59 4.04
N ALA A 202 16.75 -8.28 4.08
CA ALA A 202 15.99 -7.65 5.16
C ALA A 202 14.54 -8.17 5.23
N LEU A 203 13.86 -8.38 4.10
CA LEU A 203 12.54 -8.98 4.04
C LEU A 203 12.52 -10.42 4.54
N LYS A 204 13.56 -11.20 4.21
CA LYS A 204 13.74 -12.56 4.71
C LYS A 204 13.98 -12.57 6.22
N GLU A 205 14.84 -11.69 6.74
CA GLU A 205 15.08 -11.48 8.17
C GLU A 205 13.77 -11.09 8.92
N ALA A 206 12.94 -10.26 8.29
CA ALA A 206 11.63 -9.88 8.81
C ALA A 206 10.58 -11.00 8.74
N GLY A 207 10.89 -12.14 8.09
CA GLY A 207 9.97 -13.27 7.90
C GLY A 207 8.85 -13.00 6.89
N TYR A 208 9.07 -12.07 5.94
CA TYR A 208 8.06 -11.76 4.93
C TYR A 208 7.80 -12.97 4.01
N SER A 209 6.53 -13.34 3.91
CA SER A 209 6.05 -14.44 3.05
C SER A 209 4.83 -14.05 2.21
N GLY A 210 4.59 -12.74 2.08
CA GLY A 210 3.45 -12.19 1.36
C GLY A 210 3.63 -12.18 -0.16
N THR A 211 2.70 -11.51 -0.83
CA THR A 211 2.70 -11.33 -2.29
C THR A 211 3.71 -10.27 -2.70
N TRP A 212 4.43 -10.53 -3.78
CA TRP A 212 5.26 -9.55 -4.49
C TRP A 212 4.38 -8.86 -5.52
N ASN A 213 3.86 -7.69 -5.17
CA ASN A 213 3.02 -6.91 -6.04
C ASN A 213 3.88 -5.90 -6.82
N TYR A 214 4.05 -6.12 -8.11
CA TYR A 214 4.80 -5.21 -8.97
C TYR A 214 3.95 -3.98 -9.29
N GLU A 215 4.44 -2.83 -8.91
CA GLU A 215 3.87 -1.52 -9.25
C GLU A 215 4.80 -0.81 -10.25
N VAL A 216 4.80 -1.33 -11.46
CA VAL A 216 5.74 -0.96 -12.53
C VAL A 216 4.97 -0.49 -13.76
N SER A 217 5.48 0.55 -14.44
CA SER A 217 5.00 0.89 -15.78
C SER A 217 5.12 -0.32 -16.69
N THR A 218 3.98 -0.77 -17.24
CA THR A 218 3.90 -1.98 -18.08
C THR A 218 4.22 -1.73 -19.54
N ASP A 219 4.59 -0.50 -19.92
CA ASP A 219 4.77 -0.06 -21.31
C ASP A 219 5.58 -1.04 -22.17
N GLY A 220 4.86 -1.87 -22.92
CA GLY A 220 5.43 -2.87 -23.83
C GLY A 220 6.08 -4.10 -23.17
N ARG A 221 6.02 -4.26 -21.86
CA ARG A 221 6.61 -5.40 -21.13
C ARG A 221 5.70 -6.62 -21.16
N SER A 222 6.28 -7.78 -21.34
CA SER A 222 5.59 -9.07 -21.35
C SER A 222 5.52 -9.68 -19.94
N ALA A 223 4.56 -10.57 -19.69
CA ALA A 223 4.48 -11.34 -18.46
C ALA A 223 5.73 -12.22 -18.21
N ALA A 224 6.46 -12.61 -19.25
CA ALA A 224 7.71 -13.34 -19.13
C ALA A 224 8.80 -12.51 -18.46
N GLU A 225 8.94 -11.23 -18.82
CA GLU A 225 9.92 -10.31 -18.21
C GLU A 225 9.71 -10.16 -16.72
N PHE A 226 8.45 -10.06 -16.25
CA PHE A 226 8.14 -10.04 -14.81
C PHE A 226 8.54 -11.34 -14.10
N THR A 227 8.34 -12.49 -14.76
CA THR A 227 8.70 -13.80 -14.21
C THR A 227 10.23 -13.96 -14.10
N GLU A 228 10.97 -13.55 -15.11
CA GLU A 228 12.43 -13.56 -15.13
C GLU A 228 13.02 -12.59 -14.09
N ASN A 229 12.44 -11.40 -13.99
CA ASN A 229 12.84 -10.42 -13.00
C ASN A 229 12.64 -10.95 -11.56
N TYR A 230 11.49 -11.60 -11.30
CA TYR A 230 11.22 -12.21 -10.00
C TYR A 230 12.20 -13.35 -9.67
N ALA A 231 12.52 -14.20 -10.65
CA ALA A 231 13.54 -15.23 -10.47
C ALA A 231 14.91 -14.62 -10.10
N ARG A 232 15.31 -13.54 -10.78
CA ARG A 232 16.54 -12.81 -10.48
C ARG A 232 16.54 -12.21 -9.05
N LEU A 233 15.39 -11.69 -8.57
CA LEU A 233 15.27 -11.21 -7.19
C LEU A 233 15.50 -12.34 -6.18
N LEU A 234 14.93 -13.51 -6.43
CA LEU A 234 15.07 -14.68 -5.54
C LEU A 234 16.50 -15.24 -5.52
N GLU A 235 17.26 -15.19 -6.62
CA GLU A 235 18.66 -15.62 -6.67
C GLU A 235 19.59 -14.76 -5.81
N ASN A 236 19.18 -13.52 -5.49
CA ASN A 236 19.97 -12.57 -4.68
C ASN A 236 19.55 -12.54 -3.20
N ALA A 237 18.61 -13.41 -2.78
CA ALA A 237 18.06 -13.46 -1.42
C ALA A 237 18.83 -14.40 -0.46
#